data_8bb3cf3fedd3bdebc914e2f4236373e4
#
_entry.id   8bb3cf3fedd3bdebc914e2f4236373e4
#
_cell.length_a   1.000
_cell.length_b   1.000
_cell.length_c   1.000
_cell.angle_alpha   90.00
_cell.angle_beta   90.00
_cell.angle_gamma   90.00
#
_symmetry.space_group_name_H-M   'P 1'
#
loop_
_entity.id
_entity.type
_entity.pdbx_description
1 polymer ?
#
loop_
_entity_poly.entity_id
_entity_poly.type
_entity_poly.pdbx_seq_one_letter_code
_entity_poly.pdbx_strand_id
1 'polypeptide(L)'
;EAVAAQARQLAVRLAELYQVRQAPAITPDAARGAPLYAQHCAVCHGDSGLGDGPAGLGLEPPPANLRDVARMDRLSLYDLFNTIGLGIEGTDMPAFADQLDERERWDLASYLASLSAGQAETGKPFALVELAGKTPAEIAASGGDVAAFRAQRAQPPQVQRGPAELIEHTRAALEQSLAAYRQGDHEQAYDLSVAAYLEGFELVESALDNLDAAQRKTTERALMAYRQALQDGADVP
;
A
#
# COMPACT_ATOMS: atom_id res chain seq x y z
N GLU A 1 -13.37 -19.95 14.29
CA GLU A 1 -12.21 -19.16 14.73
C GLU A 1 -10.89 -19.96 14.62
N ALA A 2 -10.78 -21.19 15.18
CA ALA A 2 -9.55 -21.99 15.14
C ALA A 2 -9.07 -22.28 13.70
N VAL A 3 -9.97 -22.64 12.78
CA VAL A 3 -9.63 -22.91 11.38
C VAL A 3 -9.12 -21.67 10.66
N ALA A 4 -9.75 -20.51 10.91
CA ALA A 4 -9.30 -19.23 10.32
C ALA A 4 -7.90 -18.84 10.82
N ALA A 5 -7.61 -19.04 12.10
CA ALA A 5 -6.30 -18.80 12.68
C ALA A 5 -5.22 -19.71 12.07
N GLN A 6 -5.53 -21.01 11.88
CA GLN A 6 -4.63 -21.97 11.25
C GLN A 6 -4.38 -21.62 9.77
N ALA A 7 -5.43 -21.25 9.03
CA ALA A 7 -5.30 -20.82 7.63
C ALA A 7 -4.41 -19.58 7.51
N ARG A 8 -4.57 -18.60 8.42
CA ARG A 8 -3.73 -17.40 8.44
C ARG A 8 -2.26 -17.72 8.76
N GLN A 9 -2.01 -18.61 9.74
CA GLN A 9 -0.64 -19.05 10.04
C GLN A 9 0.01 -19.76 8.85
N LEU A 10 -0.74 -20.58 8.13
CA LEU A 10 -0.25 -21.24 6.92
C LEU A 10 0.06 -20.22 5.82
N ALA A 11 -0.81 -19.25 5.60
CA ALA A 11 -0.59 -18.17 4.63
C ALA A 11 0.69 -17.38 4.92
N VAL A 12 0.93 -17.01 6.19
CA VAL A 12 2.17 -16.33 6.61
C VAL A 12 3.40 -17.19 6.32
N ARG A 13 3.36 -18.49 6.67
CA ARG A 13 4.49 -19.40 6.40
C ARG A 13 4.75 -19.60 4.90
N LEU A 14 3.70 -19.67 4.10
CA LEU A 14 3.84 -19.73 2.64
C LEU A 14 4.43 -18.43 2.08
N ALA A 15 3.97 -17.29 2.56
CA ALA A 15 4.53 -16.00 2.14
C ALA A 15 6.03 -15.88 2.48
N GLU A 16 6.45 -16.31 3.67
CA GLU A 16 7.86 -16.37 4.05
C GLU A 16 8.66 -17.32 3.17
N LEU A 17 8.14 -18.54 2.92
CA LEU A 17 8.83 -19.56 2.15
C LEU A 17 9.01 -19.17 0.67
N TYR A 18 8.00 -18.54 0.09
CA TYR A 18 8.00 -18.11 -1.31
C TYR A 18 8.39 -16.64 -1.48
N GLN A 19 8.81 -15.98 -0.40
CA GLN A 19 9.22 -14.57 -0.37
C GLN A 19 8.14 -13.63 -0.96
N VAL A 20 6.87 -13.95 -0.73
CA VAL A 20 5.75 -13.13 -1.19
C VAL A 20 5.76 -11.80 -0.45
N ARG A 21 5.83 -10.71 -1.20
CA ARG A 21 5.81 -9.36 -0.62
C ARG A 21 4.42 -9.05 -0.06
N GLN A 22 4.33 -8.86 1.26
CA GLN A 22 3.09 -8.53 1.99
C GLN A 22 3.01 -7.06 2.43
N ALA A 23 3.93 -6.23 1.96
CA ALA A 23 3.96 -4.82 2.25
C ALA A 23 4.22 -4.02 0.97
N PRO A 24 3.66 -2.81 0.84
CA PRO A 24 3.86 -1.97 -0.32
C PRO A 24 5.31 -1.51 -0.44
N ALA A 25 5.76 -1.28 -1.68
CA ALA A 25 7.05 -0.65 -1.96
C ALA A 25 7.00 0.86 -1.68
N ILE A 26 5.82 1.47 -1.85
CA ILE A 26 5.55 2.90 -1.65
C ILE A 26 4.58 3.05 -0.49
N THR A 27 4.85 4.00 0.41
CA THR A 27 3.95 4.27 1.55
C THR A 27 2.55 4.63 1.05
N PRO A 28 1.50 3.88 1.45
CA PRO A 28 0.13 4.16 1.04
C PRO A 28 -0.36 5.53 1.52
N ASP A 29 -1.28 6.11 0.77
CA ASP A 29 -1.89 7.39 1.10
C ASP A 29 -3.40 7.33 0.91
N ALA A 30 -4.14 7.44 2.00
CA ALA A 30 -5.60 7.45 1.98
C ALA A 30 -6.19 8.62 1.18
N ALA A 31 -5.48 9.76 1.10
CA ALA A 31 -5.93 10.90 0.32
C ALA A 31 -5.91 10.60 -1.19
N ARG A 32 -4.93 9.80 -1.67
CA ARG A 32 -4.93 9.30 -3.05
C ARG A 32 -5.97 8.20 -3.27
N GLY A 33 -6.23 7.37 -2.25
CA GLY A 33 -7.25 6.32 -2.30
C GLY A 33 -8.69 6.83 -2.36
N ALA A 34 -8.97 8.00 -1.76
CA ALA A 34 -10.32 8.55 -1.69
C ALA A 34 -11.00 8.76 -3.06
N PRO A 35 -10.38 9.40 -4.08
CA PRO A 35 -10.99 9.53 -5.40
C PRO A 35 -11.18 8.19 -6.11
N LEU A 36 -10.27 7.23 -5.92
CA LEU A 36 -10.42 5.87 -6.47
C LEU A 36 -11.62 5.14 -5.86
N TYR A 37 -11.83 5.29 -4.55
CA TYR A 37 -13.01 4.76 -3.88
C TYR A 37 -14.30 5.34 -4.44
N ALA A 38 -14.37 6.66 -4.60
CA ALA A 38 -15.55 7.33 -5.15
C ALA A 38 -15.86 6.84 -6.58
N GLN A 39 -14.82 6.58 -7.38
CA GLN A 39 -14.97 6.15 -8.77
C GLN A 39 -15.36 4.67 -8.90
N HIS A 40 -14.79 3.78 -8.11
CA HIS A 40 -14.87 2.33 -8.34
C HIS A 40 -15.69 1.58 -7.29
N CYS A 41 -15.81 2.10 -6.06
CA CYS A 41 -16.34 1.34 -4.91
C CYS A 41 -17.67 1.90 -4.38
N ALA A 42 -17.84 3.24 -4.39
CA ALA A 42 -18.96 3.91 -3.76
C ALA A 42 -20.33 3.49 -4.36
N VAL A 43 -20.37 3.12 -5.63
CA VAL A 43 -21.60 2.68 -6.30
C VAL A 43 -22.28 1.50 -5.60
N CYS A 44 -21.50 0.58 -4.98
CA CYS A 44 -21.99 -0.55 -4.20
C CYS A 44 -21.84 -0.33 -2.70
N HIS A 45 -20.68 0.20 -2.25
CA HIS A 45 -20.39 0.34 -0.81
C HIS A 45 -20.93 1.63 -0.20
N GLY A 46 -21.53 2.54 -1.00
CA GLY A 46 -22.00 3.85 -0.54
C GLY A 46 -20.87 4.86 -0.38
N ASP A 47 -21.17 6.15 -0.51
CA ASP A 47 -20.18 7.24 -0.39
C ASP A 47 -19.50 7.26 0.98
N SER A 48 -20.22 6.83 2.01
CA SER A 48 -19.73 6.77 3.39
C SER A 48 -19.16 5.40 3.81
N GLY A 49 -19.22 4.40 2.93
CA GLY A 49 -18.71 3.05 3.20
C GLY A 49 -19.64 2.18 4.05
N LEU A 50 -20.94 2.51 4.13
CA LEU A 50 -21.92 1.75 4.93
C LEU A 50 -22.46 0.49 4.23
N GLY A 51 -22.14 0.27 2.96
CA GLY A 51 -22.67 -0.83 2.15
C GLY A 51 -24.07 -0.51 1.56
N ASP A 52 -24.45 0.75 1.54
CA ASP A 52 -25.75 1.27 1.14
C ASP A 52 -25.78 1.93 -0.25
N GLY A 53 -24.76 1.63 -1.06
CA GLY A 53 -24.69 2.16 -2.42
C GLY A 53 -25.81 1.61 -3.32
N PRO A 54 -26.28 2.43 -4.29
CA PRO A 54 -27.46 2.09 -5.11
C PRO A 54 -27.32 0.79 -5.91
N ALA A 55 -26.11 0.46 -6.37
CA ALA A 55 -25.86 -0.80 -7.09
C ALA A 55 -25.69 -2.00 -6.15
N GLY A 56 -25.56 -1.76 -4.85
CA GLY A 56 -25.47 -2.81 -3.82
C GLY A 56 -26.83 -3.31 -3.34
N LEU A 57 -27.91 -2.59 -3.70
CA LEU A 57 -29.26 -2.94 -3.24
C LEU A 57 -29.73 -4.27 -3.85
N GLY A 58 -30.07 -5.23 -2.99
CA GLY A 58 -30.57 -6.53 -3.40
C GLY A 58 -29.50 -7.55 -3.77
N LEU A 59 -28.21 -7.23 -3.63
CA LEU A 59 -27.14 -8.20 -3.78
C LEU A 59 -27.09 -9.19 -2.60
N GLU A 60 -26.77 -10.45 -2.89
CA GLU A 60 -26.61 -11.52 -1.91
C GLU A 60 -25.24 -12.20 -2.07
N PRO A 61 -24.33 -12.02 -1.11
CA PRO A 61 -24.47 -11.19 0.10
C PRO A 61 -24.42 -9.69 -0.21
N PRO A 62 -24.98 -8.85 0.69
CA PRO A 62 -24.95 -7.39 0.50
C PRO A 62 -23.50 -6.86 0.63
N PRO A 63 -23.21 -5.69 0.03
CA PRO A 63 -21.89 -5.05 0.18
C PRO A 63 -21.54 -4.84 1.66
N ALA A 64 -20.28 -5.09 1.99
CA ALA A 64 -19.81 -4.96 3.36
C ALA A 64 -19.89 -3.52 3.86
N ASN A 65 -20.31 -3.35 5.12
CA ASN A 65 -20.11 -2.10 5.85
C ASN A 65 -18.63 -1.96 6.23
N LEU A 66 -17.93 -1.05 5.55
CA LEU A 66 -16.52 -0.78 5.75
C LEU A 66 -16.22 0.10 6.98
N ARG A 67 -17.28 0.60 7.64
CA ARG A 67 -17.17 1.33 8.91
C ARG A 67 -17.38 0.42 10.14
N ASP A 68 -17.73 -0.82 9.92
CA ASP A 68 -17.82 -1.81 11.03
C ASP A 68 -16.42 -2.12 11.57
N VAL A 69 -16.10 -1.50 12.72
CA VAL A 69 -14.80 -1.65 13.38
C VAL A 69 -14.49 -3.11 13.70
N ALA A 70 -15.50 -3.89 14.15
CA ALA A 70 -15.29 -5.29 14.52
C ALA A 70 -14.92 -6.16 13.29
N ARG A 71 -15.45 -5.82 12.11
CA ARG A 71 -15.08 -6.43 10.84
C ARG A 71 -13.69 -5.99 10.42
N MET A 72 -13.44 -4.68 10.38
CA MET A 72 -12.18 -4.10 9.89
C MET A 72 -10.99 -4.43 10.79
N ASP A 73 -11.22 -4.71 12.06
CA ASP A 73 -10.18 -5.16 12.98
C ASP A 73 -9.64 -6.56 12.69
N ARG A 74 -10.35 -7.34 11.90
CA ARG A 74 -9.93 -8.69 11.49
C ARG A 74 -9.20 -8.74 10.17
N LEU A 75 -9.08 -7.58 9.49
CA LEU A 75 -8.44 -7.45 8.18
C LEU A 75 -7.16 -6.63 8.30
N SER A 76 -6.08 -7.13 7.75
CA SER A 76 -4.84 -6.35 7.51
C SER A 76 -5.02 -5.46 6.28
N LEU A 77 -4.10 -4.53 6.03
CA LEU A 77 -4.08 -3.80 4.75
C LEU A 77 -3.82 -4.74 3.58
N TYR A 78 -3.02 -5.80 3.80
CA TYR A 78 -2.74 -6.82 2.78
C TYR A 78 -3.99 -7.65 2.44
N ASP A 79 -4.85 -7.96 3.43
CA ASP A 79 -6.14 -8.62 3.17
C ASP A 79 -7.05 -7.72 2.32
N LEU A 80 -7.10 -6.42 2.62
CA LEU A 80 -7.86 -5.44 1.85
C LEU A 80 -7.32 -5.29 0.43
N PHE A 81 -5.98 -5.16 0.29
CA PHE A 81 -5.30 -5.10 -1.00
C PHE A 81 -5.62 -6.31 -1.89
N ASN A 82 -5.55 -7.52 -1.32
CA ASN A 82 -5.90 -8.74 -2.05
C ASN A 82 -7.38 -8.81 -2.40
N THR A 83 -8.26 -8.41 -1.47
CA THR A 83 -9.72 -8.39 -1.74
C THR A 83 -10.04 -7.43 -2.89
N ILE A 84 -9.42 -6.25 -2.93
CA ILE A 84 -9.56 -5.30 -4.04
C ILE A 84 -9.04 -5.93 -5.34
N GLY A 85 -7.85 -6.53 -5.29
CA GLY A 85 -7.22 -7.09 -6.49
C GLY A 85 -7.95 -8.27 -7.09
N LEU A 86 -8.37 -9.22 -6.24
CA LEU A 86 -8.91 -10.51 -6.65
C LEU A 86 -10.45 -10.57 -6.68
N GLY A 87 -11.12 -9.60 -6.06
CA GLY A 87 -12.56 -9.70 -5.81
C GLY A 87 -12.90 -10.76 -4.78
N ILE A 88 -14.17 -11.12 -4.70
CA ILE A 88 -14.65 -12.19 -3.79
C ILE A 88 -15.46 -13.18 -4.61
N GLU A 89 -14.93 -14.39 -4.78
CA GLU A 89 -15.59 -15.45 -5.54
C GLU A 89 -16.99 -15.77 -4.98
N GLY A 90 -17.94 -15.93 -5.87
CA GLY A 90 -19.34 -16.20 -5.52
C GLY A 90 -20.13 -14.98 -5.06
N THR A 91 -19.60 -13.78 -5.23
CA THR A 91 -20.27 -12.49 -4.98
C THR A 91 -20.16 -11.55 -6.16
N ASP A 92 -20.88 -10.42 -6.10
CA ASP A 92 -20.80 -9.34 -7.10
C ASP A 92 -19.63 -8.40 -6.89
N MET A 93 -18.70 -8.66 -5.94
CA MET A 93 -17.47 -7.91 -5.76
C MET A 93 -16.44 -8.31 -6.82
N PRO A 94 -16.20 -7.48 -7.86
CA PRO A 94 -15.29 -7.84 -8.94
C PRO A 94 -13.81 -7.70 -8.53
N ALA A 95 -12.93 -8.30 -9.33
CA ALA A 95 -11.49 -8.07 -9.27
C ALA A 95 -11.13 -6.73 -9.95
N PHE A 96 -10.21 -5.97 -9.35
CA PHE A 96 -9.75 -4.69 -9.87
C PHE A 96 -8.26 -4.70 -10.28
N ALA A 97 -7.57 -5.84 -10.22
CA ALA A 97 -6.14 -5.90 -10.56
C ALA A 97 -5.82 -5.47 -12.01
N ASP A 98 -6.77 -5.66 -12.94
CA ASP A 98 -6.62 -5.24 -14.33
C ASP A 98 -6.95 -3.75 -14.57
N GLN A 99 -7.55 -3.06 -13.58
CA GLN A 99 -7.99 -1.68 -13.68
C GLN A 99 -7.19 -0.72 -12.80
N LEU A 100 -6.64 -1.24 -11.70
CA LEU A 100 -5.90 -0.49 -10.69
C LEU A 100 -4.52 -1.12 -10.52
N ASP A 101 -3.49 -0.30 -10.58
CA ASP A 101 -2.14 -0.73 -10.33
C ASP A 101 -1.91 -1.10 -8.85
N GLU A 102 -0.73 -1.62 -8.53
CA GLU A 102 -0.41 -2.05 -7.17
C GLU A 102 -0.49 -0.89 -6.17
N ARG A 103 0.05 0.28 -6.55
CA ARG A 103 0.03 1.48 -5.69
C ARG A 103 -1.38 1.95 -5.40
N GLU A 104 -2.22 2.03 -6.44
CA GLU A 104 -3.62 2.45 -6.31
C GLU A 104 -4.41 1.51 -5.39
N ARG A 105 -4.18 0.21 -5.47
CA ARG A 105 -4.80 -0.78 -4.58
C ARG A 105 -4.34 -0.62 -3.13
N TRP A 106 -3.07 -0.31 -2.87
CA TRP A 106 -2.56 -0.02 -1.54
C TRP A 106 -3.10 1.30 -0.98
N ASP A 107 -3.20 2.35 -1.79
CA ASP A 107 -3.81 3.63 -1.41
C ASP A 107 -5.29 3.43 -1.06
N LEU A 108 -6.03 2.65 -1.84
CA LEU A 108 -7.39 2.22 -1.51
C LEU A 108 -7.46 1.45 -0.20
N ALA A 109 -6.60 0.46 0.03
CA ALA A 109 -6.57 -0.31 1.28
C ALA A 109 -6.39 0.60 2.50
N SER A 110 -5.50 1.59 2.41
CA SER A 110 -5.29 2.62 3.44
C SER A 110 -6.54 3.50 3.62
N TYR A 111 -7.17 3.93 2.52
CA TYR A 111 -8.44 4.68 2.59
C TYR A 111 -9.55 3.87 3.26
N LEU A 112 -9.74 2.59 2.90
CA LEU A 112 -10.74 1.73 3.54
C LEU A 112 -10.47 1.58 5.05
N ALA A 113 -9.20 1.43 5.45
CA ALA A 113 -8.83 1.42 6.87
C ALA A 113 -9.20 2.73 7.58
N SER A 114 -9.12 3.88 6.88
CA SER A 114 -9.48 5.19 7.44
C SER A 114 -10.96 5.32 7.78
N LEU A 115 -11.85 4.63 7.08
CA LEU A 115 -13.30 4.69 7.31
C LEU A 115 -13.72 4.19 8.70
N SER A 116 -12.89 3.33 9.31
CA SER A 116 -13.14 2.73 10.64
C SER A 116 -12.08 3.09 11.70
N ALA A 117 -11.04 3.87 11.34
CA ALA A 117 -9.89 4.11 12.21
C ALA A 117 -10.20 4.88 13.49
N GLY A 118 -11.21 5.76 13.45
CA GLY A 118 -11.45 6.72 14.54
C GLY A 118 -10.39 7.81 14.57
N GLN A 119 -10.49 8.69 15.59
CA GLN A 119 -9.46 9.69 15.86
C GLN A 119 -8.59 9.18 17.01
N ALA A 120 -7.29 9.10 16.80
CA ALA A 120 -6.31 8.77 17.81
C ALA A 120 -5.02 9.54 17.58
N GLU A 121 -4.28 9.82 18.64
CA GLU A 121 -2.91 10.28 18.52
C GLU A 121 -2.06 9.13 17.94
N THR A 122 -1.11 9.47 17.08
CA THR A 122 -0.35 8.47 16.33
C THR A 122 0.61 7.62 17.16
N GLY A 123 0.88 8.00 18.41
CA GLY A 123 1.71 7.21 19.30
C GLY A 123 3.10 6.89 18.75
N LYS A 124 3.70 5.80 19.23
CA LYS A 124 4.96 5.28 18.68
C LYS A 124 4.73 4.74 17.26
N PRO A 125 5.59 5.07 16.27
CA PRO A 125 5.42 4.60 14.91
C PRO A 125 5.60 3.07 14.81
N PHE A 126 4.70 2.42 14.09
CA PHE A 126 4.83 1.04 13.64
C PHE A 126 5.61 0.98 12.33
N ALA A 127 6.33 -0.11 12.11
CA ALA A 127 6.97 -0.34 10.82
C ALA A 127 5.92 -0.58 9.72
N LEU A 128 6.19 -0.15 8.48
CA LEU A 128 5.26 -0.30 7.35
C LEU A 128 4.85 -1.76 7.13
N VAL A 129 5.78 -2.69 7.27
CA VAL A 129 5.50 -4.14 7.16
C VAL A 129 4.52 -4.62 8.25
N GLU A 130 4.55 -4.04 9.44
CA GLU A 130 3.57 -4.36 10.49
C GLU A 130 2.20 -3.75 10.19
N LEU A 131 2.18 -2.48 9.74
CA LEU A 131 0.94 -1.80 9.35
C LEU A 131 0.23 -2.53 8.20
N ALA A 132 1.01 -3.05 7.25
CA ALA A 132 0.48 -3.78 6.11
C ALA A 132 0.00 -5.20 6.47
N GLY A 133 0.82 -5.98 7.19
CA GLY A 133 0.61 -7.41 7.37
C GLY A 133 -0.17 -7.80 8.62
N LYS A 134 -0.19 -6.96 9.68
CA LYS A 134 -0.93 -7.27 10.92
C LYS A 134 -2.34 -6.68 10.93
N THR A 135 -3.22 -7.34 11.67
CA THR A 135 -4.56 -6.84 11.96
C THR A 135 -4.60 -6.08 13.29
N PRO A 136 -5.53 -5.13 13.48
CA PRO A 136 -5.77 -4.53 14.80
C PRO A 136 -6.08 -5.55 15.90
N ALA A 137 -6.75 -6.66 15.57
CA ALA A 137 -7.04 -7.73 16.51
C ALA A 137 -5.75 -8.44 16.99
N GLU A 138 -4.78 -8.66 16.10
CA GLU A 138 -3.46 -9.23 16.47
C GLU A 138 -2.65 -8.27 17.34
N ILE A 139 -2.71 -6.96 17.05
CA ILE A 139 -2.09 -5.93 17.92
C ILE A 139 -2.74 -5.93 19.30
N ALA A 140 -4.07 -6.01 19.39
CA ALA A 140 -4.77 -6.13 20.66
C ALA A 140 -4.34 -7.37 21.46
N ALA A 141 -4.25 -8.51 20.78
CA ALA A 141 -3.85 -9.78 21.40
C ALA A 141 -2.41 -9.76 21.94
N SER A 142 -1.54 -8.95 21.33
CA SER A 142 -0.15 -8.74 21.80
C SER A 142 -0.02 -7.63 22.85
N GLY A 143 -1.12 -6.98 23.26
CA GLY A 143 -1.11 -5.87 24.23
C GLY A 143 -0.61 -4.55 23.64
N GLY A 144 -0.62 -4.40 22.31
CA GLY A 144 -0.20 -3.19 21.61
C GLY A 144 -1.27 -2.10 21.60
N ASP A 145 -0.88 -0.88 21.22
CA ASP A 145 -1.77 0.27 21.08
C ASP A 145 -2.60 0.15 19.79
N VAL A 146 -3.80 -0.40 19.91
CA VAL A 146 -4.73 -0.62 18.79
C VAL A 146 -5.22 0.68 18.18
N ALA A 147 -5.42 1.72 19.00
CA ALA A 147 -5.92 3.00 18.52
C ALA A 147 -4.87 3.70 17.65
N ALA A 148 -3.61 3.75 18.12
CA ALA A 148 -2.49 4.25 17.33
C ALA A 148 -2.25 3.41 16.07
N PHE A 149 -2.38 2.08 16.15
CA PHE A 149 -2.22 1.19 15.00
C PHE A 149 -3.29 1.45 13.92
N ARG A 150 -4.58 1.60 14.30
CA ARG A 150 -5.65 1.94 13.35
C ARG A 150 -5.41 3.30 12.70
N ALA A 151 -5.02 4.31 13.47
CA ALA A 151 -4.73 5.65 12.95
C ALA A 151 -3.56 5.61 11.94
N GLN A 152 -2.49 4.89 12.28
CA GLN A 152 -1.31 4.78 11.41
C GLN A 152 -1.56 3.92 10.16
N ARG A 153 -2.43 2.90 10.20
CA ARG A 153 -2.85 2.17 9.00
C ARG A 153 -3.60 3.06 8.01
N ALA A 154 -4.44 3.94 8.56
CA ALA A 154 -5.21 4.90 7.78
C ALA A 154 -4.32 5.99 7.18
N GLN A 155 -3.28 6.36 7.90
CA GLN A 155 -2.31 7.36 7.52
C GLN A 155 -0.92 6.94 8.01
N PRO A 156 -0.23 6.04 7.26
CA PRO A 156 1.09 5.59 7.67
C PRO A 156 2.03 6.78 7.87
N PRO A 157 2.79 6.79 8.97
CA PRO A 157 3.66 7.92 9.27
C PRO A 157 4.70 8.08 8.16
N GLN A 158 4.73 9.25 7.55
CA GLN A 158 5.81 9.62 6.65
C GLN A 158 7.08 9.73 7.49
N VAL A 159 8.08 8.93 7.18
CA VAL A 159 9.39 9.03 7.84
C VAL A 159 10.01 10.36 7.40
N GLN A 160 10.08 11.33 8.33
CA GLN A 160 10.80 12.57 8.07
C GLN A 160 12.30 12.26 7.99
N ARG A 161 12.79 12.01 6.79
CA ARG A 161 14.22 11.83 6.51
C ARG A 161 14.84 13.18 6.18
N GLY A 162 16.04 13.42 6.69
CA GLY A 162 16.84 14.56 6.24
C GLY A 162 17.26 14.41 4.76
N PRO A 163 17.66 15.49 4.08
CA PRO A 163 18.04 15.42 2.65
C PRO A 163 19.09 14.34 2.33
N ALA A 164 20.07 14.17 3.17
CA ALA A 164 21.10 13.13 3.00
C ALA A 164 20.52 11.72 3.13
N GLU A 165 19.62 11.49 4.11
CA GLU A 165 18.94 10.20 4.31
C GLU A 165 17.98 9.88 3.15
N LEU A 166 17.33 10.90 2.57
CA LEU A 166 16.45 10.73 1.41
C LEU A 166 17.26 10.33 0.16
N ILE A 167 18.44 10.93 -0.03
CA ILE A 167 19.34 10.53 -1.13
C ILE A 167 19.85 9.10 -0.93
N GLU A 168 20.24 8.72 0.29
CA GLU A 168 20.64 7.34 0.58
C GLU A 168 19.48 6.35 0.41
N HIS A 169 18.27 6.74 0.78
CA HIS A 169 17.07 5.95 0.52
C HIS A 169 16.83 5.75 -0.99
N THR A 170 16.91 6.84 -1.78
CA THR A 170 16.82 6.78 -3.23
C THR A 170 17.83 5.79 -3.82
N ARG A 171 19.09 5.89 -3.38
CA ARG A 171 20.15 5.01 -3.85
C ARG A 171 19.89 3.54 -3.50
N ALA A 172 19.53 3.27 -2.25
CA ALA A 172 19.24 1.91 -1.80
C ALA A 172 18.04 1.29 -2.55
N ALA A 173 16.99 2.07 -2.81
CA ALA A 173 15.83 1.62 -3.57
C ALA A 173 16.19 1.31 -5.04
N LEU A 174 17.06 2.12 -5.67
CA LEU A 174 17.55 1.84 -7.03
C LEU A 174 18.44 0.58 -7.08
N GLU A 175 19.28 0.36 -6.08
CA GLU A 175 20.10 -0.86 -5.97
C GLU A 175 19.23 -2.11 -5.83
N GLN A 176 18.16 -2.03 -5.02
CA GLN A 176 17.17 -3.11 -4.89
C GLN A 176 16.37 -3.32 -6.17
N SER A 177 15.96 -2.25 -6.85
CA SER A 177 15.30 -2.30 -8.16
C SER A 177 16.16 -3.03 -9.18
N LEU A 178 17.44 -2.70 -9.26
CA LEU A 178 18.37 -3.37 -10.15
C LEU A 178 18.57 -4.86 -9.80
N ALA A 179 18.61 -5.18 -8.50
CA ALA A 179 18.72 -6.56 -8.04
C ALA A 179 17.47 -7.38 -8.40
N ALA A 180 16.26 -6.83 -8.22
CA ALA A 180 15.00 -7.45 -8.62
C ALA A 180 14.96 -7.69 -10.13
N TYR A 181 15.35 -6.70 -10.93
CA TYR A 181 15.40 -6.81 -12.39
C TYR A 181 16.33 -7.95 -12.85
N ARG A 182 17.52 -8.06 -12.24
CA ARG A 182 18.49 -9.15 -12.53
C ARG A 182 17.96 -10.54 -12.15
N GLN A 183 17.01 -10.62 -11.23
CA GLN A 183 16.33 -11.86 -10.83
C GLN A 183 15.11 -12.17 -11.72
N GLY A 184 14.77 -11.29 -12.67
CA GLY A 184 13.61 -11.42 -13.55
C GLY A 184 12.30 -10.92 -12.94
N ASP A 185 12.33 -10.31 -11.77
CA ASP A 185 11.16 -9.68 -11.14
C ASP A 185 11.04 -8.23 -11.63
N HIS A 186 10.49 -8.10 -12.85
CA HIS A 186 10.37 -6.83 -13.54
C HIS A 186 9.35 -5.89 -12.87
N GLU A 187 8.28 -6.45 -12.28
CA GLU A 187 7.26 -5.69 -11.57
C GLU A 187 7.84 -5.05 -10.31
N GLN A 188 8.52 -5.85 -9.47
CA GLN A 188 9.19 -5.33 -8.28
C GLN A 188 10.28 -4.31 -8.63
N ALA A 189 11.02 -4.54 -9.71
CA ALA A 189 12.06 -3.61 -10.17
C ALA A 189 11.47 -2.25 -10.53
N TYR A 190 10.37 -2.23 -11.26
CA TYR A 190 9.67 -1.00 -11.62
C TYR A 190 9.14 -0.27 -10.40
N ASP A 191 8.44 -0.96 -9.49
CA ASP A 191 7.88 -0.38 -8.27
C ASP A 191 8.95 0.26 -7.38
N LEU A 192 10.08 -0.42 -7.20
CA LEU A 192 11.21 0.11 -6.44
C LEU A 192 11.83 1.35 -7.12
N SER A 193 11.83 1.40 -8.45
CA SER A 193 12.28 2.60 -9.19
C SER A 193 11.35 3.80 -9.00
N VAL A 194 10.04 3.55 -8.91
CA VAL A 194 9.03 4.57 -8.62
C VAL A 194 9.16 5.04 -7.16
N ALA A 195 9.33 4.11 -6.21
CA ALA A 195 9.56 4.43 -4.80
C ALA A 195 10.83 5.27 -4.60
N ALA A 196 11.92 4.95 -5.30
CA ALA A 196 13.17 5.72 -5.28
C ALA A 196 12.95 7.18 -5.66
N TYR A 197 12.09 7.44 -6.64
CA TYR A 197 11.74 8.81 -7.04
C TYR A 197 10.83 9.48 -6.02
N LEU A 198 9.64 8.90 -5.75
CA LEU A 198 8.57 9.55 -4.99
C LEU A 198 8.85 9.66 -3.48
N GLU A 199 9.51 8.66 -2.89
CA GLU A 199 9.81 8.63 -1.44
C GLU A 199 11.23 9.08 -1.10
N GLY A 200 12.01 9.42 -2.12
CA GLY A 200 13.40 9.86 -1.96
C GLY A 200 13.70 11.14 -2.73
N PHE A 201 13.94 11.04 -4.02
CA PHE A 201 14.47 12.14 -4.82
C PHE A 201 13.52 13.35 -4.90
N GLU A 202 12.22 13.14 -5.16
CA GLU A 202 11.22 14.20 -5.25
C GLU A 202 11.17 15.07 -3.97
N LEU A 203 11.33 14.43 -2.81
CA LEU A 203 11.30 15.13 -1.52
C LEU A 203 12.50 16.04 -1.25
N VAL A 204 13.58 15.88 -2.02
CA VAL A 204 14.78 16.72 -1.93
C VAL A 204 14.96 17.67 -3.10
N GLU A 205 14.11 17.62 -4.12
CA GLU A 205 14.27 18.43 -5.35
C GLU A 205 14.39 19.92 -5.06
N SER A 206 13.52 20.47 -4.20
CA SER A 206 13.55 21.90 -3.85
C SER A 206 14.85 22.30 -3.14
N ALA A 207 15.40 21.43 -2.30
CA ALA A 207 16.68 21.67 -1.64
C ALA A 207 17.84 21.60 -2.65
N LEU A 208 17.79 20.62 -3.58
CA LEU A 208 18.79 20.47 -4.63
C LEU A 208 18.74 21.62 -5.66
N ASP A 209 17.55 22.14 -6.00
CA ASP A 209 17.43 23.31 -6.87
C ASP A 209 18.14 24.55 -6.33
N ASN A 210 18.13 24.73 -4.99
CA ASN A 210 18.84 25.81 -4.34
C ASN A 210 20.37 25.62 -4.31
N LEU A 211 20.84 24.37 -4.44
CA LEU A 211 22.27 24.05 -4.42
C LEU A 211 22.85 23.96 -5.84
N ASP A 212 22.23 23.17 -6.71
CA ASP A 212 22.61 22.95 -8.10
C ASP A 212 21.43 22.46 -8.95
N ALA A 213 20.69 23.39 -9.51
CA ALA A 213 19.53 23.09 -10.36
C ALA A 213 19.90 22.29 -11.64
N ALA A 214 21.13 22.44 -12.15
CA ALA A 214 21.57 21.70 -13.33
C ALA A 214 21.80 20.22 -13.00
N GLN A 215 22.44 19.95 -11.87
CA GLN A 215 22.65 18.59 -11.38
C GLN A 215 21.31 17.92 -11.04
N ARG A 216 20.38 18.61 -10.37
CA ARG A 216 19.04 18.08 -10.09
C ARG A 216 18.34 17.61 -11.38
N LYS A 217 18.26 18.49 -12.40
CA LYS A 217 17.65 18.13 -13.70
C LYS A 217 18.34 16.97 -14.40
N THR A 218 19.66 16.84 -14.23
CA THR A 218 20.42 15.73 -14.80
C THR A 218 20.08 14.43 -14.12
N THR A 219 19.97 14.43 -12.78
CA THR A 219 19.61 13.26 -11.98
C THR A 219 18.17 12.81 -12.26
N GLU A 220 17.22 13.77 -12.31
CA GLU A 220 15.83 13.50 -12.65
C GLU A 220 15.69 12.80 -14.01
N ARG A 221 16.38 13.32 -15.04
CA ARG A 221 16.38 12.69 -16.36
C ARG A 221 16.97 11.29 -16.35
N ALA A 222 18.00 11.05 -15.55
CA ALA A 222 18.61 9.73 -15.41
C ALA A 222 17.64 8.73 -14.73
N LEU A 223 16.91 9.16 -13.70
CA LEU A 223 15.88 8.35 -13.02
C LEU A 223 14.74 8.00 -13.98
N MET A 224 14.27 8.98 -14.76
CA MET A 224 13.24 8.73 -15.79
C MET A 224 13.72 7.76 -16.86
N ALA A 225 14.97 7.93 -17.35
CA ALA A 225 15.56 7.04 -18.35
C ALA A 225 15.74 5.60 -17.81
N TYR A 226 16.15 5.46 -16.54
CA TYR A 226 16.25 4.17 -15.89
C TYR A 226 14.89 3.46 -15.82
N ARG A 227 13.85 4.17 -15.38
CA ARG A 227 12.48 3.62 -15.30
C ARG A 227 11.95 3.20 -16.67
N GLN A 228 12.22 4.01 -17.72
CA GLN A 228 11.86 3.66 -19.09
C GLN A 228 12.60 2.39 -19.56
N ALA A 229 13.88 2.28 -19.24
CA ALA A 229 14.68 1.10 -19.59
C ALA A 229 14.16 -0.19 -18.95
N LEU A 230 13.65 -0.12 -17.70
CA LEU A 230 13.00 -1.25 -17.03
C LEU A 230 11.73 -1.68 -17.78
N GLN A 231 10.90 -0.72 -18.22
CA GLN A 231 9.68 -1.00 -18.99
C GLN A 231 9.97 -1.60 -20.36
N ASP A 232 11.03 -1.12 -21.03
CA ASP A 232 11.43 -1.58 -22.35
C ASP A 232 12.16 -2.94 -22.32
N GLY A 233 12.42 -3.50 -21.14
CA GLY A 233 13.14 -4.75 -20.98
C GLY A 233 14.60 -4.68 -21.43
N ALA A 234 15.26 -3.54 -21.18
CA ALA A 234 16.63 -3.32 -21.62
C ALA A 234 17.62 -4.31 -20.97
N ASP A 235 18.62 -4.76 -21.73
CA ASP A 235 19.71 -5.58 -21.19
C ASP A 235 20.48 -4.82 -20.11
N VAL A 236 20.67 -5.47 -18.95
CA VAL A 236 21.44 -4.92 -17.85
C VAL A 236 22.90 -5.34 -17.98
N PRO A 237 23.85 -4.40 -18.00
CA PRO A 237 25.27 -4.74 -18.06
C PRO A 237 25.79 -5.46 -16.80
#